data_6a125985567506bba2b4ac31a4ab20ed
#
_entry.id   6a125985567506bba2b4ac31a4ab20ed
#
_cell.length_a   1.000
_cell.length_b   1.000
_cell.length_c   1.000
_cell.angle_alpha   90.00
_cell.angle_beta   90.00
_cell.angle_gamma   90.00
#
_symmetry.space_group_name_H-M   'P 1'
#
loop_
_entity.id
_entity.type
_entity.pdbx_description
1 polymer ?
#
loop_
_entity_poly.entity_id
_entity_poly.type
_entity_poly.pdbx_seq_one_letter_code
_entity_poly.pdbx_strand_id
1 'polypeptide(L)'
;MSEPSSYMLIFRDTTPERYEGMSREELRENLDRWNAWCDDLASQGRLQQGHPLESTGRVVTARRSGGRPVDGPFAEAKELVGGYFIVSAASLDEATLLAEQCPLLSFGMTVEVRPVAGACHLARALGWETMREPATT
;
A
#
# COMPACT_ATOMS: atom_id res chain seq x y z
N MET A 1 8.51 9.89 -24.02
CA MET A 1 7.46 9.33 -23.16
C MET A 1 8.05 8.20 -22.34
N SER A 2 7.95 8.30 -21.05
CA SER A 2 8.36 7.20 -20.19
C SER A 2 7.26 6.16 -20.15
N GLU A 3 7.66 4.89 -20.14
CA GLU A 3 6.72 3.80 -20.00
C GLU A 3 6.13 3.81 -18.59
N PRO A 4 4.88 3.40 -18.43
CA PRO A 4 4.29 3.29 -17.10
C PRO A 4 5.09 2.33 -16.22
N SER A 5 5.21 2.69 -14.98
CA SER A 5 5.83 1.85 -13.94
C SER A 5 4.82 1.58 -12.84
N SER A 6 5.14 0.64 -11.99
CA SER A 6 4.27 0.29 -10.87
C SER A 6 4.63 1.11 -9.63
N TYR A 7 3.61 1.53 -8.92
CA TYR A 7 3.73 2.26 -7.66
C TYR A 7 2.81 1.62 -6.64
N MET A 8 3.29 1.51 -5.41
CA MET A 8 2.46 1.00 -4.33
C MET A 8 1.87 2.17 -3.56
N LEU A 9 0.57 2.15 -3.38
CA LEU A 9 -0.14 3.06 -2.49
C LEU A 9 -0.38 2.30 -1.20
N ILE A 10 0.19 2.79 -0.11
CA ILE A 10 0.08 2.14 1.20
C ILE A 10 -0.87 2.97 2.04
N PHE A 11 -1.98 2.39 2.43
CA PHE A 11 -3.02 3.09 3.20
C PHE A 11 -2.75 2.90 4.68
N ARG A 12 -2.56 4.01 5.39
CA ARG A 12 -2.32 4.02 6.83
C ARG A 12 -3.45 4.77 7.51
N ASP A 13 -3.99 4.15 8.54
CA ASP A 13 -5.07 4.75 9.30
C ASP A 13 -4.63 4.88 10.75
N THR A 14 -4.66 6.11 11.27
CA THR A 14 -4.26 6.40 12.64
C THR A 14 -5.40 6.25 13.64
N THR A 15 -6.64 6.30 13.16
CA THR A 15 -7.82 6.25 14.02
C THR A 15 -8.94 5.44 13.38
N PRO A 16 -8.75 4.10 13.28
CA PRO A 16 -9.80 3.25 12.70
C PRO A 16 -11.11 3.31 13.51
N GLU A 17 -11.05 3.67 14.78
CA GLU A 17 -12.23 3.83 15.64
C GLU A 17 -13.16 4.92 15.12
N ARG A 18 -12.68 5.81 14.26
CA ARG A 18 -13.50 6.87 13.68
C ARG A 18 -14.68 6.32 12.91
N TYR A 19 -14.49 5.17 12.28
CA TYR A 19 -15.55 4.53 11.50
C TYR A 19 -16.65 3.95 12.39
N GLU A 20 -16.31 3.56 13.61
CA GLU A 20 -17.27 3.02 14.57
C GLU A 20 -18.28 4.07 15.00
N GLY A 21 -17.90 5.35 14.97
CA GLY A 21 -18.79 6.45 15.33
C GLY A 21 -19.69 6.92 14.19
N MET A 22 -19.52 6.36 12.99
CA MET A 22 -20.31 6.76 11.84
C MET A 22 -21.64 6.01 11.77
N SER A 23 -22.68 6.69 11.26
CA SER A 23 -23.94 6.04 10.96
C SER A 23 -23.74 5.04 9.82
N ARG A 24 -24.68 4.11 9.71
CA ARG A 24 -24.67 3.15 8.61
C ARG A 24 -24.70 3.84 7.25
N GLU A 25 -25.44 4.91 7.15
CA GLU A 25 -25.55 5.70 5.92
C GLU A 25 -24.22 6.36 5.56
N GLU A 26 -23.55 6.96 6.56
CA GLU A 26 -22.23 7.56 6.35
C GLU A 26 -21.19 6.54 5.92
N LEU A 27 -21.19 5.37 6.57
CA LEU A 27 -20.28 4.28 6.19
C LEU A 27 -20.50 3.85 4.74
N ARG A 28 -21.77 3.75 4.36
CA ARG A 28 -22.14 3.33 3.01
C ARG A 28 -21.72 4.34 1.96
N GLU A 29 -21.91 5.62 2.23
CA GLU A 29 -21.48 6.70 1.33
C GLU A 29 -19.98 6.71 1.15
N ASN A 30 -19.23 6.50 2.24
CA ASN A 30 -17.77 6.47 2.17
C ASN A 30 -17.27 5.26 1.39
N LEU A 31 -17.91 4.11 1.59
CA LEU A 31 -17.55 2.91 0.83
C LEU A 31 -17.88 3.09 -0.66
N ASP A 32 -19.00 3.71 -0.97
CA ASP A 32 -19.38 3.99 -2.36
C ASP A 32 -18.35 4.90 -3.03
N ARG A 33 -17.85 5.90 -2.33
CA ARG A 33 -16.81 6.79 -2.84
C ARG A 33 -15.50 6.05 -3.06
N TRP A 34 -15.14 5.18 -2.12
CA TRP A 34 -13.95 4.35 -2.24
C TRP A 34 -14.04 3.46 -3.47
N ASN A 35 -15.15 2.78 -3.62
CA ASN A 35 -15.36 1.88 -4.75
C ASN A 35 -15.39 2.64 -6.09
N ALA A 36 -15.97 3.85 -6.09
CA ALA A 36 -15.95 4.69 -7.29
C ALA A 36 -14.52 5.08 -7.69
N TRP A 37 -13.67 5.39 -6.71
CA TRP A 37 -12.26 5.68 -6.96
C TRP A 37 -11.54 4.44 -7.51
N CYS A 38 -11.78 3.27 -6.93
CA CYS A 38 -11.22 2.01 -7.42
C CYS A 38 -11.67 1.71 -8.84
N ASP A 39 -12.95 1.89 -9.12
CA ASP A 39 -13.52 1.63 -10.44
C ASP A 39 -12.95 2.59 -11.48
N ASP A 40 -12.73 3.84 -11.11
CA ASP A 40 -12.12 4.84 -11.97
C ASP A 40 -10.68 4.45 -12.33
N LEU A 41 -9.89 4.06 -11.33
CA LEU A 41 -8.52 3.59 -11.56
C LEU A 41 -8.51 2.35 -12.45
N ALA A 42 -9.41 1.42 -12.20
CA ALA A 42 -9.51 0.20 -12.98
C ALA A 42 -9.92 0.47 -14.42
N SER A 43 -10.87 1.39 -14.63
CA SER A 43 -11.35 1.73 -15.97
C SER A 43 -10.26 2.40 -16.82
N GLN A 44 -9.30 3.05 -16.19
CA GLN A 44 -8.16 3.66 -16.86
C GLN A 44 -7.01 2.67 -17.08
N GLY A 45 -7.17 1.42 -16.65
CA GLY A 45 -6.12 0.42 -16.72
C GLY A 45 -4.99 0.65 -15.73
N ARG A 46 -5.20 1.46 -14.70
CA ARG A 46 -4.17 1.84 -13.75
C ARG A 46 -4.10 0.93 -12.54
N LEU A 47 -5.21 0.36 -12.10
CA LEU A 47 -5.23 -0.50 -10.92
C LEU A 47 -4.80 -1.91 -11.31
N GLN A 48 -3.63 -2.33 -10.85
CA GLN A 48 -3.09 -3.66 -11.14
C GLN A 48 -3.56 -4.68 -10.10
N GLN A 49 -3.50 -4.32 -8.82
CA GLN A 49 -4.02 -5.14 -7.74
C GLN A 49 -4.19 -4.28 -6.49
N GLY A 50 -4.95 -4.79 -5.55
CA GLY A 50 -5.14 -4.15 -4.26
C GLY A 50 -5.86 -5.08 -3.32
N HIS A 51 -5.53 -4.95 -2.02
CA HIS A 51 -6.14 -5.78 -0.99
C HIS A 51 -6.24 -5.01 0.31
N PRO A 52 -7.37 -5.11 1.01
CA PRO A 52 -7.42 -4.70 2.41
C PRO A 52 -6.66 -5.72 3.25
N LEU A 53 -6.18 -5.30 4.40
CA LEU A 53 -5.44 -6.17 5.31
C LEU A 53 -6.18 -6.26 6.64
N GLU A 54 -6.14 -7.44 7.25
CA GLU A 54 -6.62 -7.61 8.60
C GLU A 54 -5.73 -6.84 9.57
N SER A 55 -6.29 -6.42 10.70
CA SER A 55 -5.54 -5.67 11.70
C SER A 55 -4.70 -6.59 12.59
N THR A 56 -4.87 -7.89 12.47
CA THR A 56 -4.11 -8.89 13.25
C THR A 56 -3.11 -9.59 12.35
N GLY A 57 -2.04 -10.05 12.95
CA GLY A 57 -1.01 -10.77 12.20
C GLY A 57 0.10 -11.17 13.13
N ARG A 58 1.26 -11.48 12.58
CA ARG A 58 2.42 -11.89 13.36
C ARG A 58 3.68 -11.24 12.81
N VAL A 59 4.59 -10.99 13.71
CA VAL A 59 5.90 -10.43 13.37
C VAL A 59 6.94 -11.52 13.62
N VAL A 60 7.77 -11.78 12.62
CA VAL A 60 8.81 -12.80 12.68
C VAL A 60 10.16 -12.11 12.66
N THR A 61 10.99 -12.46 13.64
CA THR A 61 12.36 -11.95 13.72
C THR A 61 13.32 -13.13 13.84
N ALA A 62 14.62 -12.85 13.80
CA ALA A 62 15.62 -13.89 13.98
C ALA A 62 15.50 -14.52 15.37
N ARG A 63 15.64 -15.84 15.45
CA ARG A 63 15.47 -16.59 16.70
C ARG A 63 16.77 -16.71 17.49
N ARG A 64 17.42 -15.61 17.77
CA ARG A 64 18.70 -15.62 18.48
C ARG A 64 18.59 -16.02 19.94
N SER A 65 17.46 -15.83 20.57
CA SER A 65 17.28 -16.10 22.01
C SER A 65 16.04 -16.96 22.24
N GLY A 66 15.79 -17.92 21.36
CA GLY A 66 14.58 -18.70 21.42
C GLY A 66 13.34 -17.91 21.08
N GLY A 67 13.52 -16.80 20.35
CA GLY A 67 12.42 -15.94 19.96
C GLY A 67 11.37 -16.65 19.14
N ARG A 68 10.11 -16.41 19.46
CA ARG A 68 8.98 -16.92 18.72
C ARG A 68 8.36 -15.79 17.95
N PRO A 69 7.64 -16.08 16.82
CA PRO A 69 6.84 -15.05 16.20
C PRO A 69 5.90 -14.44 17.23
N VAL A 70 5.77 -13.13 17.19
CA VAL A 70 4.88 -12.40 18.10
C VAL A 70 3.71 -11.83 17.32
N ASP A 71 2.61 -11.64 18.02
CA ASP A 71 1.43 -11.05 17.40
C ASP A 71 1.74 -9.62 16.99
N GLY A 72 1.30 -9.23 15.84
CA GLY A 72 1.50 -7.91 15.31
C GLY A 72 0.24 -7.34 14.69
N PRO A 73 0.30 -6.07 14.29
CA PRO A 73 1.42 -5.14 14.44
C PRO A 73 1.68 -4.82 15.91
N PHE A 74 2.86 -4.26 16.19
CA PHE A 74 3.22 -3.87 17.57
C PHE A 74 2.25 -2.82 18.07
N ALA A 75 1.88 -2.93 19.36
CA ALA A 75 0.94 -2.01 20.01
C ALA A 75 1.44 -0.56 19.98
N GLU A 76 2.74 -0.36 19.89
CA GLU A 76 3.36 0.97 19.83
C GLU A 76 3.18 1.63 18.47
N ALA A 77 2.84 0.88 17.44
CA ALA A 77 2.62 1.43 16.11
C ALA A 77 1.35 2.28 16.13
N LYS A 78 1.51 3.56 15.89
CA LYS A 78 0.38 4.51 15.90
C LYS A 78 -0.43 4.44 14.61
N GLU A 79 0.20 3.99 13.53
CA GLU A 79 -0.44 3.89 12.23
C GLU A 79 -0.42 2.44 11.79
N LEU A 80 -1.60 1.95 11.45
CA LEU A 80 -1.76 0.59 10.95
C LEU A 80 -1.89 0.64 9.44
N VAL A 81 -1.15 -0.24 8.75
CA VAL A 81 -1.34 -0.41 7.32
C VAL A 81 -2.64 -1.19 7.12
N GLY A 82 -3.66 -0.49 6.63
CA GLY A 82 -4.98 -1.08 6.41
C GLY A 82 -5.15 -1.74 5.06
N GLY A 83 -4.20 -1.52 4.15
CA GLY A 83 -4.28 -2.11 2.82
C GLY A 83 -3.29 -1.46 1.87
N TYR A 84 -3.34 -1.89 0.64
CA TYR A 84 -2.47 -1.34 -0.40
C TYR A 84 -3.11 -1.50 -1.78
N PHE A 85 -2.67 -0.66 -2.71
CA PHE A 85 -2.91 -0.82 -4.15
C PHE A 85 -1.56 -0.84 -4.86
N ILE A 86 -1.50 -1.57 -5.97
CA ILE A 86 -0.43 -1.40 -6.95
C ILE A 86 -1.08 -0.73 -8.16
N VAL A 87 -0.55 0.43 -8.52
CA VAL A 87 -1.09 1.21 -9.65
C VAL A 87 0.00 1.44 -10.68
N SER A 88 -0.44 1.66 -11.92
CA SER A 88 0.42 2.00 -13.03
C SER A 88 0.39 3.51 -13.24
N ALA A 89 1.55 4.13 -13.34
CA ALA A 89 1.66 5.56 -13.61
C ALA A 89 2.96 5.86 -14.34
N ALA A 90 3.01 6.98 -15.02
CA ALA A 90 4.20 7.38 -15.79
C ALA A 90 5.32 7.93 -14.90
N SER A 91 4.98 8.41 -13.71
CA SER A 91 5.94 9.04 -12.80
C SER A 91 5.42 8.99 -11.37
N LEU A 92 6.31 9.27 -10.42
CA LEU A 92 5.92 9.41 -9.02
C LEU A 92 4.93 10.57 -8.85
N ASP A 93 5.11 11.65 -9.58
CA ASP A 93 4.18 12.78 -9.52
C ASP A 93 2.79 12.36 -9.95
N GLU A 94 2.68 11.61 -11.05
CA GLU A 94 1.39 11.12 -11.51
C GLU A 94 0.76 10.15 -10.51
N ALA A 95 1.54 9.23 -9.94
CA ALA A 95 1.04 8.31 -8.92
C ALA A 95 0.57 9.07 -7.68
N THR A 96 1.26 10.15 -7.32
CA THR A 96 0.88 11.00 -6.20
C THR A 96 -0.46 11.70 -6.46
N LEU A 97 -0.67 12.18 -7.68
CA LEU A 97 -1.95 12.77 -8.06
C LEU A 97 -3.10 11.77 -7.95
N LEU A 98 -2.85 10.51 -8.32
CA LEU A 98 -3.85 9.45 -8.16
C LEU A 98 -4.17 9.22 -6.69
N ALA A 99 -3.15 9.21 -5.83
CA ALA A 99 -3.32 9.01 -4.40
C ALA A 99 -4.07 10.18 -3.73
N GLU A 100 -3.88 11.40 -4.22
CA GLU A 100 -4.56 12.58 -3.70
C GLU A 100 -6.07 12.51 -3.88
N GLN A 101 -6.56 11.65 -4.75
CA GLN A 101 -7.98 11.45 -4.99
C GLN A 101 -8.62 10.48 -3.99
N CYS A 102 -7.83 9.90 -3.08
CA CYS A 102 -8.35 8.96 -2.09
C CYS A 102 -9.44 9.64 -1.24
N PRO A 103 -10.65 9.10 -1.21
CA PRO A 103 -11.78 9.76 -0.52
C PRO A 103 -11.69 9.77 1.00
N LEU A 104 -10.80 8.95 1.58
CA LEU A 104 -10.69 8.86 3.04
C LEU A 104 -9.61 9.76 3.63
N LEU A 105 -8.91 10.54 2.80
CA LEU A 105 -7.92 11.50 3.31
C LEU A 105 -8.55 12.51 4.27
N SER A 106 -9.78 12.91 4.00
CA SER A 106 -10.50 13.85 4.86
C SER A 106 -10.83 13.28 6.24
N PHE A 107 -10.72 11.96 6.40
CA PHE A 107 -10.96 11.29 7.67
C PHE A 107 -9.66 10.91 8.39
N GLY A 108 -8.54 11.46 7.94
CA GLY A 108 -7.26 11.25 8.60
C GLY A 108 -6.42 10.10 8.08
N MET A 109 -6.90 9.37 7.07
CA MET A 109 -6.09 8.35 6.41
C MET A 109 -4.94 9.03 5.68
N THR A 110 -3.77 8.40 5.70
CA THR A 110 -2.65 8.82 4.87
C THR A 110 -2.35 7.77 3.82
N VAL A 111 -1.81 8.20 2.70
CA VAL A 111 -1.41 7.30 1.62
C VAL A 111 0.06 7.54 1.33
N GLU A 112 0.86 6.52 1.58
CA GLU A 112 2.27 6.56 1.22
C GLU A 112 2.42 6.04 -0.20
N VAL A 113 3.11 6.78 -1.06
CA VAL A 113 3.30 6.39 -2.46
C VAL A 113 4.75 6.00 -2.66
N ARG A 114 4.99 4.75 -3.08
CA ARG A 114 6.36 4.25 -3.26
C ARG A 114 6.52 3.58 -4.62
N PRO A 115 7.58 3.94 -5.37
CA PRO A 115 7.89 3.18 -6.60
C PRO A 115 8.18 1.73 -6.27
N VAL A 116 7.67 0.82 -7.10
CA VAL A 116 7.99 -0.59 -7.00
C VAL A 116 9.32 -0.83 -7.72
N ALA A 117 10.28 -1.42 -7.03
CA ALA A 117 11.60 -1.68 -7.58
C ALA A 117 11.66 -3.03 -8.27
N GLY A 118 12.50 -3.14 -9.31
CA GLY A 118 12.76 -4.42 -9.97
C GLY A 118 13.69 -5.31 -9.17
N ALA A 119 14.48 -4.74 -8.26
CA ALA A 119 15.47 -5.46 -7.49
C ALA A 119 15.53 -4.92 -6.06
N CYS A 120 15.75 -5.81 -5.09
CA CYS A 120 15.91 -5.42 -3.69
C CYS A 120 17.31 -4.84 -3.44
N HIS A 121 17.55 -4.39 -2.22
CA HIS A 121 18.85 -3.79 -1.85
C HIS A 121 20.01 -4.75 -2.02
N LEU A 122 19.82 -6.05 -1.78
CA LEU A 122 20.87 -7.05 -1.94
C LEU A 122 21.26 -7.17 -3.42
N ALA A 123 20.27 -7.30 -4.30
CA ALA A 123 20.53 -7.42 -5.73
C ALA A 123 21.17 -6.15 -6.27
N ARG A 124 20.71 -4.99 -5.82
CA ARG A 124 21.30 -3.71 -6.22
C ARG A 124 22.75 -3.57 -5.77
N ALA A 125 23.08 -4.07 -4.57
CA ALA A 125 24.45 -4.06 -4.08
C ALA A 125 25.36 -4.90 -4.97
N LEU A 126 24.80 -5.91 -5.66
CA LEU A 126 25.53 -6.71 -6.64
C LEU A 126 25.54 -6.07 -8.04
N GLY A 127 24.89 -4.94 -8.21
CA GLY A 127 24.78 -4.27 -9.50
C GLY A 127 23.72 -4.86 -10.42
N TRP A 128 22.81 -5.67 -9.89
CA TRP A 128 21.77 -6.30 -10.68
C TRP A 128 20.54 -5.40 -10.77
N GLU A 129 19.86 -5.48 -11.90
CA GLU A 129 18.62 -4.75 -12.14
C GLU A 129 17.38 -5.56 -11.78
N THR A 130 17.54 -6.87 -11.61
CA THR A 130 16.47 -7.79 -11.23
C THR A 130 16.95 -8.63 -10.05
N MET A 131 16.05 -9.49 -9.55
CA MET A 131 16.36 -10.34 -8.40
C MET A 131 17.26 -11.53 -8.74
N ARG A 132 17.53 -11.75 -10.02
CA ARG A 132 18.34 -12.87 -10.47
C ARG A 132 19.58 -12.36 -11.19
N GLU A 133 20.64 -13.17 -11.15
CA GLU A 133 21.88 -12.86 -11.85
C GLU A 133 21.58 -12.67 -13.35
N PRO A 134 22.11 -11.61 -13.98
CA PRO A 134 21.92 -11.42 -15.41
C PRO A 134 22.48 -12.62 -16.21
N ALA A 135 21.74 -12.98 -17.25
CA ALA A 135 22.21 -14.05 -18.13
C ALA A 135 23.49 -13.61 -18.83
N THR A 136 24.48 -14.52 -18.90
CA THR A 136 25.70 -14.29 -19.68
C THR A 136 25.42 -14.64 -21.13
N THR A 137 25.78 -13.73 -22.03
CA THR A 137 25.65 -13.96 -23.47
C THR A 137 27.00 -14.35 -24.06
#